data_ab356f3b8cbf5f6826d35db443fae34a
#
_entry.id   ab356f3b8cbf5f6826d35db443fae34a
#
_cell.length_a   1.000
_cell.length_b   1.000
_cell.length_c   1.000
_cell.angle_alpha   90.00
_cell.angle_beta   90.00
_cell.angle_gamma   90.00
#
_symmetry.space_group_name_H-M   'P 1'
#
loop_
_entity.id
_entity.type
_entity.pdbx_description
1 polymer ?
#
loop_
_entity_poly.entity_id
_entity_poly.type
_entity_poly.pdbx_seq_one_letter_code
_entity_poly.pdbx_strand_id
1 'polypeptide(L)'
;MVGQKRQLKPKHVWAIRVRLELAENHRDLALFNMAIDSKLRGCDLVKMKVVDVMASGQIKERASVLQSKTQKPVRFEISEGTRASVEKWMEEEFMVGSEYLWPGRFHKRLHISTRQYARIVRDWVASIGLEASAYGKNVARSRARR
;
A
#
# COMPACT_ATOMS: atom_id res chain seq x y z
N MET A 1 21.31 10.33 19.39
CA MET A 1 20.56 9.15 19.08
C MET A 1 19.68 9.34 17.86
N VAL A 2 19.64 8.33 17.05
CA VAL A 2 18.79 8.40 15.88
C VAL A 2 17.34 8.34 16.33
N GLY A 3 16.55 9.33 15.94
CA GLY A 3 15.15 9.34 16.29
C GLY A 3 14.36 8.34 15.49
N GLN A 4 13.24 7.95 16.03
CA GLN A 4 12.30 7.13 15.31
C GLN A 4 11.67 7.96 14.19
N LYS A 5 11.36 7.29 13.11
CA LYS A 5 10.63 7.96 12.05
C LYS A 5 9.24 8.33 12.52
N ARG A 6 8.76 9.46 12.05
CA ARG A 6 7.43 9.92 12.40
C ARG A 6 6.39 9.12 11.64
N GLN A 7 5.22 9.05 12.23
CA GLN A 7 4.06 8.45 11.58
C GLN A 7 3.19 9.56 11.01
N LEU A 8 2.48 9.22 9.94
CA LEU A 8 1.54 10.15 9.36
C LEU A 8 0.36 10.34 10.30
N LYS A 9 -0.07 11.58 10.45
CA LYS A 9 -1.27 11.90 11.21
C LYS A 9 -2.49 11.77 10.32
N PRO A 10 -3.69 11.66 10.90
CA PRO A 10 -4.91 11.54 10.07
C PRO A 10 -5.04 12.64 9.02
N LYS A 11 -4.66 13.87 9.34
CA LYS A 11 -4.73 14.96 8.36
C LYS A 11 -3.78 14.73 7.20
N HIS A 12 -2.62 14.10 7.46
CA HIS A 12 -1.67 13.79 6.40
C HIS A 12 -2.22 12.69 5.49
N VAL A 13 -2.83 11.67 6.10
CA VAL A 13 -3.44 10.58 5.34
C VAL A 13 -4.51 11.13 4.43
N TRP A 14 -5.37 12.00 4.95
CA TRP A 14 -6.42 12.62 4.17
C TRP A 14 -5.85 13.43 3.00
N ALA A 15 -4.81 14.22 3.28
CA ALA A 15 -4.21 15.08 2.25
C ALA A 15 -3.61 14.25 1.10
N ILE A 16 -2.94 13.15 1.44
CA ILE A 16 -2.36 12.29 0.41
C ILE A 16 -3.46 11.65 -0.41
N ARG A 17 -4.52 11.15 0.23
CA ARG A 17 -5.64 10.54 -0.49
C ARG A 17 -6.26 11.52 -1.48
N VAL A 18 -6.52 12.74 -1.05
CA VAL A 18 -7.14 13.72 -1.92
C VAL A 18 -6.26 14.00 -3.14
N ARG A 19 -4.96 14.13 -2.92
CA ARG A 19 -4.05 14.38 -4.03
C ARG A 19 -4.05 13.22 -5.02
N LEU A 20 -4.04 12.01 -4.53
CA LEU A 20 -4.02 10.84 -5.40
C LEU A 20 -5.34 10.70 -6.16
N GLU A 21 -6.46 11.02 -5.50
CA GLU A 21 -7.75 11.01 -6.17
C GLU A 21 -7.82 12.04 -7.27
N LEU A 22 -7.37 13.25 -6.99
CA LEU A 22 -7.40 14.32 -7.98
C LEU A 22 -6.48 14.04 -9.15
N ALA A 23 -5.38 13.36 -8.91
CA ALA A 23 -4.44 12.97 -9.96
C ALA A 23 -4.91 11.73 -10.73
N GLU A 24 -5.96 11.09 -10.27
CA GLU A 24 -6.46 9.84 -10.83
C GLU A 24 -5.37 8.78 -10.91
N ASN A 25 -4.50 8.78 -9.91
CA ASN A 25 -3.43 7.78 -9.82
C ASN A 25 -3.98 6.57 -9.09
N HIS A 26 -4.64 5.69 -9.83
CA HIS A 26 -5.37 4.57 -9.25
C HIS A 26 -4.46 3.60 -8.54
N ARG A 27 -3.28 3.34 -9.11
CA ARG A 27 -2.33 2.42 -8.46
C ARG A 27 -1.91 2.94 -7.10
N ASP A 28 -1.46 4.20 -7.07
CA ASP A 28 -0.93 4.75 -5.83
C ASP A 28 -2.02 4.92 -4.79
N LEU A 29 -3.23 5.27 -5.21
CA LEU A 29 -4.32 5.40 -4.25
C LEU A 29 -4.66 4.05 -3.61
N ALA A 30 -4.76 3.01 -4.43
CA ALA A 30 -5.03 1.67 -3.91
C ALA A 30 -3.89 1.19 -3.02
N LEU A 31 -2.65 1.43 -3.43
CA LEU A 31 -1.48 1.03 -2.68
C LEU A 31 -1.43 1.75 -1.33
N PHE A 32 -1.66 3.06 -1.33
CA PHE A 32 -1.66 3.85 -0.11
C PHE A 32 -2.75 3.38 0.85
N ASN A 33 -3.97 3.21 0.33
CA ASN A 33 -5.08 2.78 1.17
C ASN A 33 -4.82 1.38 1.76
N MET A 34 -4.26 0.48 0.94
CA MET A 34 -3.94 -0.85 1.42
C MET A 34 -2.84 -0.81 2.48
N ALA A 35 -1.87 0.07 2.32
CA ALA A 35 -0.81 0.24 3.32
C ALA A 35 -1.39 0.69 4.65
N ILE A 36 -2.33 1.63 4.61
CA ILE A 36 -2.97 2.14 5.82
C ILE A 36 -3.77 1.04 6.51
N ASP A 37 -4.58 0.31 5.76
CA ASP A 37 -5.46 -0.70 6.35
C ASP A 37 -4.67 -1.90 6.88
N SER A 38 -3.68 -2.36 6.13
CA SER A 38 -2.99 -3.60 6.48
C SER A 38 -1.89 -3.38 7.51
N LYS A 39 -1.29 -2.20 7.52
CA LYS A 39 -0.12 -1.88 8.36
C LYS A 39 1.03 -2.84 8.13
N LEU A 40 1.08 -3.43 6.95
CA LEU A 40 2.15 -4.35 6.58
C LEU A 40 3.44 -3.59 6.32
N ARG A 41 4.55 -4.29 6.51
CA ARG A 41 5.84 -3.78 6.09
C ARG A 41 5.88 -3.70 4.57
N GLY A 42 6.72 -2.79 4.08
CA GLY A 42 6.85 -2.62 2.63
C GLY A 42 7.16 -3.92 1.92
N CYS A 43 8.06 -4.73 2.49
CA CYS A 43 8.45 -5.98 1.84
C CYS A 43 7.29 -6.97 1.72
N ASP A 44 6.34 -6.92 2.65
CA ASP A 44 5.17 -7.80 2.59
C ASP A 44 4.08 -7.21 1.71
N LEU A 45 3.92 -5.89 1.78
CA LEU A 45 2.92 -5.20 0.99
C LEU A 45 3.17 -5.37 -0.51
N VAL A 46 4.43 -5.22 -0.95
CA VAL A 46 4.74 -5.31 -2.38
C VAL A 46 4.55 -6.70 -2.96
N LYS A 47 4.60 -7.73 -2.10
CA LYS A 47 4.42 -9.12 -2.55
C LYS A 47 2.96 -9.55 -2.57
N MET A 48 2.05 -8.67 -2.21
CA MET A 48 0.63 -9.03 -2.13
C MET A 48 0.12 -9.44 -3.51
N LYS A 49 -0.64 -10.54 -3.52
CA LYS A 49 -1.21 -11.05 -4.75
C LYS A 49 -2.68 -10.70 -4.86
N VAL A 50 -3.17 -10.69 -6.08
CA VAL A 50 -4.58 -10.41 -6.31
C VAL A 50 -5.46 -11.40 -5.57
N VAL A 51 -5.05 -12.70 -5.53
CA VAL A 51 -5.84 -13.72 -4.84
C VAL A 51 -5.91 -13.48 -3.33
N ASP A 52 -4.98 -12.70 -2.77
CA ASP A 52 -5.03 -12.40 -1.35
C ASP A 52 -6.20 -11.49 -1.00
N VAL A 53 -6.63 -10.67 -1.94
CA VAL A 53 -7.66 -9.65 -1.67
C VAL A 53 -8.93 -9.82 -2.49
N MET A 54 -8.95 -10.74 -3.45
CA MET A 54 -10.14 -10.97 -4.29
C MET A 54 -10.64 -12.40 -4.16
N ALA A 55 -11.94 -12.55 -4.18
CA ALA A 55 -12.59 -13.85 -4.24
C ALA A 55 -13.88 -13.69 -5.02
N SER A 56 -14.13 -14.60 -5.95
CA SER A 56 -15.35 -14.61 -6.75
C SER A 56 -15.61 -13.28 -7.45
N GLY A 57 -14.54 -12.65 -7.93
CA GLY A 57 -14.65 -11.40 -8.67
C GLY A 57 -14.86 -10.16 -7.84
N GLN A 58 -14.81 -10.28 -6.53
CA GLN A 58 -15.04 -9.14 -5.64
C GLN A 58 -13.89 -8.99 -4.66
N ILE A 59 -13.66 -7.76 -4.23
CA ILE A 59 -12.64 -7.50 -3.22
C ILE A 59 -13.18 -7.96 -1.88
N LYS A 60 -12.36 -8.70 -1.14
CA LYS A 60 -12.75 -9.20 0.17
C LYS A 60 -12.85 -8.08 1.19
N GLU A 61 -13.65 -8.28 2.21
CA GLU A 61 -13.72 -7.35 3.33
C GLU A 61 -12.59 -7.57 4.32
N ARG A 62 -12.04 -8.77 4.35
CA ARG A 62 -10.92 -9.13 5.22
C ARG A 62 -9.92 -9.95 4.44
N ALA A 63 -8.66 -9.74 4.75
CA ALA A 63 -7.59 -10.46 4.09
C ALA A 63 -6.59 -10.98 5.12
N SER A 64 -5.80 -11.97 4.71
CA SER A 64 -4.76 -12.52 5.54
C SER A 64 -3.53 -12.71 4.67
N VAL A 65 -2.38 -12.22 5.16
CA VAL A 65 -1.13 -12.29 4.42
C VAL A 65 -0.05 -12.79 5.36
N LEU A 66 0.77 -13.73 4.89
CA LEU A 66 1.90 -14.21 5.68
C LEU A 66 3.02 -13.19 5.66
N GLN A 67 3.53 -12.85 6.83
CA GLN A 67 4.71 -12.00 6.91
C GLN A 67 5.94 -12.82 6.56
N SER A 68 6.81 -12.24 5.74
CA SER A 68 8.01 -12.94 5.30
C SER A 68 8.93 -13.30 6.46
N LYS A 69 9.09 -12.36 7.39
CA LYS A 69 10.06 -12.51 8.45
C LYS A 69 9.64 -13.53 9.51
N THR A 70 8.37 -13.51 9.87
CA THR A 70 7.88 -14.34 10.98
C THR A 70 7.12 -15.56 10.52
N GLN A 71 6.70 -15.59 9.26
CA GLN A 71 5.84 -16.64 8.68
C GLN A 71 4.50 -16.74 9.41
N LYS A 72 4.11 -15.66 10.08
CA LYS A 72 2.83 -15.60 10.78
C LYS A 72 1.84 -14.81 9.96
N PRO A 73 0.57 -15.19 9.99
CA PRO A 73 -0.45 -14.45 9.25
C PRO A 73 -0.76 -13.13 9.93
N VAL A 74 -0.92 -12.10 9.11
CA VAL A 74 -1.45 -10.81 9.54
C VAL A 74 -2.83 -10.69 8.92
N ARG A 75 -3.84 -10.53 9.76
CA ARG A 75 -5.22 -10.36 9.31
C ARG A 75 -5.59 -8.90 9.45
N PHE A 76 -6.30 -8.41 8.46
CA PHE A 76 -6.72 -7.01 8.51
C PHE A 76 -8.02 -6.84 7.73
N GLU A 77 -8.74 -5.79 8.06
CA GLU A 77 -9.97 -5.45 7.35
C GLU A 77 -9.64 -4.49 6.23
N ILE A 78 -10.27 -4.70 5.10
CA ILE A 78 -10.13 -3.82 3.96
C ILE A 78 -11.36 -2.91 3.96
N SER A 79 -11.14 -1.65 4.31
CA SER A 79 -12.24 -0.69 4.45
C SER A 79 -12.94 -0.47 3.11
N GLU A 80 -14.14 0.08 3.17
CA GLU A 80 -14.94 0.32 1.98
C GLU A 80 -14.20 1.21 0.98
N GLY A 81 -13.57 2.27 1.46
CA GLY A 81 -12.82 3.15 0.58
C GLY A 81 -11.64 2.46 -0.08
N THR A 82 -10.98 1.58 0.65
CA THR A 82 -9.86 0.82 0.09
C THR A 82 -10.37 -0.16 -0.94
N ARG A 83 -11.47 -0.85 -0.65
CA ARG A 83 -12.06 -1.78 -1.62
C ARG A 83 -12.40 -1.06 -2.93
N ALA A 84 -12.99 0.11 -2.82
CA ALA A 84 -13.34 0.90 -4.01
C ALA A 84 -12.10 1.29 -4.81
N SER A 85 -11.03 1.70 -4.13
CA SER A 85 -9.82 2.10 -4.82
C SER A 85 -9.11 0.91 -5.47
N VAL A 86 -9.15 -0.26 -4.84
CA VAL A 86 -8.57 -1.46 -5.43
C VAL A 86 -9.39 -1.91 -6.64
N GLU A 87 -10.72 -1.83 -6.54
CA GLU A 87 -11.57 -2.15 -7.69
C GLU A 87 -11.22 -1.27 -8.89
N LYS A 88 -11.06 0.03 -8.64
CA LYS A 88 -10.71 0.96 -9.70
C LYS A 88 -9.37 0.62 -10.31
N TRP A 89 -8.39 0.29 -9.49
CA TRP A 89 -7.08 -0.12 -9.95
C TRP A 89 -7.16 -1.40 -10.80
N MET A 90 -7.99 -2.35 -10.37
CA MET A 90 -8.13 -3.61 -11.09
C MET A 90 -8.80 -3.44 -12.46
N GLU A 91 -9.50 -2.33 -12.68
CA GLU A 91 -10.12 -2.05 -13.99
C GLU A 91 -9.10 -1.58 -15.02
N GLU A 92 -7.90 -1.22 -14.60
CA GLU A 92 -6.87 -0.78 -15.53
C GLU A 92 -6.46 -1.93 -16.43
N GLU A 93 -6.26 -1.60 -17.70
CA GLU A 93 -5.87 -2.62 -18.69
C GLU A 93 -4.59 -3.34 -18.26
N PHE A 94 -3.69 -2.59 -17.65
CA PHE A 94 -2.42 -3.11 -17.17
C PHE A 94 -2.60 -4.25 -16.17
N MET A 95 -3.73 -4.28 -15.47
CA MET A 95 -3.98 -5.25 -14.41
C MET A 95 -4.65 -6.54 -14.88
N VAL A 96 -5.06 -6.59 -16.14
CA VAL A 96 -5.73 -7.79 -16.65
C VAL A 96 -4.78 -8.97 -16.57
N GLY A 97 -5.20 -10.00 -15.83
CA GLY A 97 -4.42 -11.22 -15.71
C GLY A 97 -3.23 -11.13 -14.78
N SER A 98 -3.07 -10.05 -14.05
CA SER A 98 -1.93 -9.89 -13.16
C SER A 98 -2.06 -10.81 -11.95
N GLU A 99 -0.97 -11.50 -11.62
CA GLU A 99 -0.90 -12.30 -10.40
C GLU A 99 -0.73 -11.41 -9.17
N TYR A 100 0.08 -10.37 -9.30
CA TYR A 100 0.41 -9.49 -8.18
C TYR A 100 -0.46 -8.25 -8.20
N LEU A 101 -0.79 -7.76 -7.02
CA LEU A 101 -1.60 -6.56 -6.88
C LEU A 101 -0.81 -5.32 -7.29
N TRP A 102 0.50 -5.36 -7.10
CA TRP A 102 1.39 -4.24 -7.45
C TRP A 102 2.46 -4.74 -8.42
N PRO A 103 2.07 -5.02 -9.68
CA PRO A 103 3.01 -5.60 -10.62
C PRO A 103 4.11 -4.63 -11.01
N GLY A 104 5.28 -5.19 -11.31
CA GLY A 104 6.40 -4.41 -11.78
C GLY A 104 6.18 -3.94 -13.22
N ARG A 105 6.97 -2.94 -13.61
CA ARG A 105 6.82 -2.35 -14.93
C ARG A 105 7.25 -3.29 -16.05
N PHE A 106 8.26 -4.10 -15.78
CA PHE A 106 8.85 -4.96 -16.80
C PHE A 106 8.46 -6.41 -16.58
N HIS A 107 8.42 -7.16 -17.69
CA HIS A 107 8.00 -8.57 -17.66
C HIS A 107 8.76 -9.41 -16.64
N LYS A 108 10.03 -9.11 -16.43
CA LYS A 108 10.85 -9.89 -15.53
C LYS A 108 10.60 -9.60 -14.06
N ARG A 109 9.83 -8.57 -13.79
CA ARG A 109 9.52 -8.21 -12.41
C ARG A 109 8.08 -8.60 -12.13
N LEU A 110 7.95 -9.49 -11.15
CA LEU A 110 6.62 -9.95 -10.77
C LEU A 110 5.86 -8.89 -10.00
N HIS A 111 6.57 -8.15 -9.14
CA HIS A 111 5.96 -7.06 -8.36
C HIS A 111 6.96 -5.94 -8.20
N ILE A 112 6.48 -4.77 -7.77
CA ILE A 112 7.39 -3.64 -7.53
C ILE A 112 8.35 -4.01 -6.40
N SER A 113 9.54 -3.43 -6.43
CA SER A 113 10.54 -3.69 -5.41
C SER A 113 10.25 -2.86 -4.17
N THR A 114 10.82 -3.31 -3.04
CA THR A 114 10.73 -2.54 -1.81
C THR A 114 11.37 -1.17 -1.98
N ARG A 115 12.43 -1.10 -2.77
CA ARG A 115 13.09 0.17 -3.06
C ARG A 115 12.16 1.11 -3.82
N GLN A 116 11.44 0.59 -4.81
CA GLN A 116 10.49 1.41 -5.57
C GLN A 116 9.37 1.89 -4.66
N TYR A 117 8.87 1.00 -3.82
CA TYR A 117 7.84 1.38 -2.87
C TYR A 117 8.32 2.50 -1.93
N ALA A 118 9.55 2.40 -1.44
CA ALA A 118 10.11 3.45 -0.59
C ALA A 118 10.15 4.79 -1.29
N ARG A 119 10.50 4.78 -2.59
CA ARG A 119 10.53 6.01 -3.37
C ARG A 119 9.12 6.60 -3.53
N ILE A 120 8.15 5.73 -3.78
CA ILE A 120 6.75 6.15 -3.90
C ILE A 120 6.29 6.80 -2.59
N VAL A 121 6.60 6.20 -1.45
CA VAL A 121 6.23 6.74 -0.16
C VAL A 121 6.85 8.12 0.06
N ARG A 122 8.13 8.27 -0.30
CA ARG A 122 8.77 9.57 -0.17
C ARG A 122 8.09 10.62 -1.03
N ASP A 123 7.67 10.24 -2.23
CA ASP A 123 6.96 11.17 -3.10
C ASP A 123 5.63 11.58 -2.50
N TRP A 124 4.89 10.65 -1.91
CA TRP A 124 3.63 10.97 -1.25
C TRP A 124 3.85 11.97 -0.13
N VAL A 125 4.83 11.71 0.72
CA VAL A 125 5.10 12.54 1.89
C VAL A 125 5.55 13.93 1.45
N ALA A 126 6.42 13.99 0.45
CA ALA A 126 6.90 15.28 -0.07
C ALA A 126 5.77 16.07 -0.73
N SER A 127 4.81 15.39 -1.34
CA SER A 127 3.74 16.07 -2.07
C SER A 127 2.85 16.90 -1.16
N ILE A 128 2.81 16.59 0.12
CA ILE A 128 2.01 17.36 1.08
C ILE A 128 2.87 18.29 1.94
N GLY A 129 4.11 18.51 1.49
CA GLY A 129 4.98 19.51 2.10
C GLY A 129 5.75 19.02 3.32
N LEU A 130 5.78 17.72 3.56
CA LEU A 130 6.53 17.17 4.69
C LEU A 130 7.93 16.78 4.27
N GLU A 131 8.83 16.75 5.26
CA GLU A 131 10.19 16.31 5.05
C GLU A 131 10.21 14.78 4.98
N ALA A 132 10.46 14.25 3.79
CA ALA A 132 10.34 12.81 3.58
C ALA A 132 11.29 12.01 4.48
N SER A 133 12.46 12.54 4.77
CA SER A 133 13.43 11.82 5.59
C SER A 133 12.99 11.66 7.03
N ALA A 134 12.03 12.45 7.49
CA ALA A 134 11.51 12.36 8.86
C ALA A 134 10.49 11.24 9.02
N TYR A 135 10.00 10.66 7.91
CA TYR A 135 8.95 9.65 7.94
C TYR A 135 9.46 8.33 7.40
N GLY A 136 9.02 7.25 8.00
CA GLY A 136 9.41 5.94 7.54
C GLY A 136 8.66 5.53 6.31
N LYS A 137 9.18 4.49 5.65
CA LYS A 137 8.55 3.97 4.43
C LYS A 137 7.34 3.08 4.73
N ASN A 138 7.08 2.80 5.99
CA ASN A 138 5.89 2.04 6.39
C ASN A 138 4.88 3.02 6.94
N VAL A 139 4.12 3.63 6.05
CA VAL A 139 3.32 4.81 6.33
C VAL A 139 2.31 4.65 7.46
N ALA A 140 1.82 3.44 7.68
CA ALA A 140 0.78 3.21 8.67
C ALA A 140 1.26 2.36 9.83
N ARG A 141 2.56 2.10 9.89
CA ARG A 141 3.04 1.17 10.91
C ARG A 141 2.94 1.79 12.28
N SER A 142 2.17 1.15 13.15
CA SER A 142 1.97 1.66 14.48
C SER A 142 3.20 1.41 15.35
N ARG A 143 3.58 2.41 16.11
CA ARG A 143 4.68 2.26 17.05
C ARG A 143 4.27 1.48 18.27
N ALA A 144 2.98 1.36 18.51
CA ALA A 144 2.48 0.56 19.62
C ALA A 144 2.62 -0.93 19.38
N ARG A 145 2.86 -1.32 18.15
CA ARG A 145 3.08 -2.73 17.86
C ARG A 145 4.45 -3.14 18.35
N ARG A 146 4.47 -4.09 19.16
CA ARG A 146 5.72 -4.56 19.75
C ARG A 146 5.86 -6.03 19.51
#